data_de2d68354597e58deefae19506f393f9
#
_entry.id   de2d68354597e58deefae19506f393f9
#
_cell.length_a   1.000
_cell.length_b   1.000
_cell.length_c   1.000
_cell.angle_alpha   90.00
_cell.angle_beta   90.00
_cell.angle_gamma   90.00
#
_symmetry.space_group_name_H-M   'P 1'
#
loop_
_entity.id
_entity.type
_entity.pdbx_description
1 polymer ?
#
loop_
_entity_poly.entity_id
_entity_poly.type
_entity_poly.pdbx_seq_one_letter_code
_entity_poly.pdbx_strand_id
1 'polypeptide(L)' 'MYKLIKNHITNEINMVQRLSDNAIIPFDIENTDYQVYLAWVAEGNTPEPADS' A
#
# COMPACT_ATOMS: atom_id res chain seq x y z
N MET A 1 9.68 -0.75 2.00
CA MET A 1 9.11 0.60 1.93
C MET A 1 7.91 0.60 1.03
N TYR A 2 6.93 1.40 1.40
CA TYR A 2 5.63 1.39 0.71
C TYR A 2 5.14 2.81 0.50
N LYS A 3 4.34 2.98 -0.55
CA LYS A 3 3.73 4.27 -0.87
C LYS A 3 2.25 4.04 -1.18
N LEU A 4 1.39 4.86 -0.61
CA LEU A 4 -0.04 4.76 -0.86
C LEU A 4 -0.35 5.16 -2.30
N ILE A 5 -1.30 4.47 -2.92
CA ILE A 5 -1.72 4.73 -4.30
C ILE A 5 -3.18 5.17 -4.27
N LYS A 6 -3.46 6.30 -4.89
CA LYS A 6 -4.79 6.87 -4.94
C LYS A 6 -5.47 6.53 -6.26
N ASN A 7 -6.70 6.05 -6.18
CA ASN A 7 -7.51 5.82 -7.37
C ASN A 7 -8.07 7.18 -7.83
N HIS A 8 -7.64 7.63 -9.01
CA HIS A 8 -8.04 8.96 -9.52
C HIS A 8 -9.50 9.05 -9.92
N ILE A 9 -10.18 7.91 -10.10
CA ILE A 9 -11.59 7.89 -10.47
C ILE A 9 -12.46 8.10 -9.23
N THR A 10 -12.14 7.43 -8.13
CA THR A 10 -12.94 7.47 -6.90
C THR A 10 -12.32 8.36 -5.82
N ASN A 11 -11.08 8.79 -5.99
CA ASN A 11 -10.30 9.54 -4.99
C ASN A 11 -10.05 8.73 -3.71
N GLU A 12 -10.14 7.42 -3.79
CA GLU A 12 -9.92 6.55 -2.64
C GLU A 12 -8.53 5.92 -2.69
N ILE A 13 -7.94 5.69 -1.52
CA ILE A 13 -6.69 4.97 -1.40
C ILE A 13 -7.04 3.53 -1.10
N ASN A 14 -6.91 2.66 -2.11
CA ASN A 14 -7.26 1.25 -1.98
C ASN A 14 -6.15 0.32 -2.46
N MET A 15 -4.96 0.85 -2.64
CA MET A 15 -3.79 0.10 -3.06
C MET A 15 -2.55 0.70 -2.44
N VAL A 16 -1.47 -0.09 -2.37
CA VAL A 16 -0.17 0.39 -1.92
C VAL A 16 0.88 -0.16 -2.87
N GLN A 17 1.92 0.64 -3.12
CA GLN A 17 3.05 0.24 -3.97
C GLN A 17 4.24 -0.14 -3.10
N ARG A 18 4.81 -1.31 -3.37
CA ARG A 18 6.05 -1.71 -2.73
C ARG A 18 7.20 -1.11 -3.54
N LEU A 19 7.96 -0.22 -2.92
CA LEU A 19 8.95 0.57 -3.63
C LEU A 19 10.20 -0.21 -4.04
N SER A 20 10.44 -1.37 -3.42
CA SER A 20 11.62 -2.17 -3.74
C SER A 20 11.54 -2.76 -5.15
N ASP A 21 10.34 -3.08 -5.64
CA ASP A 21 10.15 -3.67 -6.97
C ASP A 21 8.98 -3.05 -7.73
N ASN A 22 8.40 -1.97 -7.19
CA ASN A 22 7.27 -1.25 -7.78
C ASN A 22 6.00 -2.10 -7.93
N ALA A 23 5.86 -3.13 -7.09
CA ALA A 23 4.65 -3.98 -7.12
C ALA A 23 3.46 -3.22 -6.56
N ILE A 24 2.32 -3.30 -7.24
CA ILE A 24 1.06 -2.71 -6.77
C ILE A 24 0.29 -3.77 -6.01
N ILE A 25 -0.08 -3.46 -4.77
CA ILE A 25 -0.71 -4.41 -3.85
C ILE A 25 -2.09 -3.90 -3.47
N PRO A 26 -3.18 -4.61 -3.84
CA PRO A 26 -4.53 -4.20 -3.45
C PRO A 26 -4.76 -4.43 -1.96
N PHE A 27 -5.70 -3.69 -1.37
CA PHE A 27 -6.09 -3.87 0.02
C PHE A 27 -7.03 -5.07 0.14
N ASP A 28 -6.49 -6.26 -0.05
CA ASP A 28 -7.23 -7.51 0.03
C ASP A 28 -6.62 -8.35 1.14
N ILE A 29 -7.42 -8.63 2.18
CA ILE A 29 -6.94 -9.35 3.36
C ILE A 29 -6.44 -10.76 3.02
N GLU A 30 -6.88 -11.33 1.91
CA GLU A 30 -6.41 -12.64 1.45
C GLU A 30 -5.14 -12.56 0.63
N ASN A 31 -4.69 -11.35 0.28
CA ASN A 31 -3.46 -11.15 -0.48
C ASN A 31 -2.27 -11.22 0.47
N THR A 32 -1.34 -12.14 0.22
CA THR A 32 -0.17 -12.35 1.07
C THR A 32 0.69 -11.08 1.16
N ASP A 33 0.87 -10.40 0.05
CA ASP A 33 1.67 -9.17 0.02
C ASP A 33 1.04 -8.07 0.85
N TYR A 34 -0.29 -8.00 0.87
CA TYR A 34 -0.98 -7.04 1.71
C TYR A 34 -0.78 -7.37 3.19
N GLN A 35 -0.81 -8.65 3.55
CA GLN A 35 -0.56 -9.07 4.94
C GLN A 35 0.86 -8.71 5.38
N VAL A 36 1.84 -8.85 4.50
CA VAL A 36 3.22 -8.44 4.77
C VAL A 36 3.28 -6.93 4.98
N TYR A 37 2.56 -6.15 4.17
CA TYR A 37 2.48 -4.71 4.34
C TYR A 37 1.88 -4.34 5.70
N LEU A 38 0.79 -5.01 6.10
CA LEU A 38 0.16 -4.75 7.39
C LEU A 38 1.10 -5.04 8.56
N ALA A 39 1.88 -6.10 8.47
CA ALA A 39 2.88 -6.42 9.49
C ALA A 39 3.94 -5.32 9.58
N TRP A 40 4.36 -4.79 8.44
CA TRP A 40 5.32 -3.70 8.39
C TRP A 40 4.77 -2.44 9.08
N VAL A 41 3.51 -2.11 8.84
CA VAL A 41 2.85 -0.97 9.49
C VAL A 41 2.74 -1.20 11.00
N ALA A 42 2.42 -2.44 11.39
CA ALA A 42 2.28 -2.79 12.81
C ALA A 42 3.59 -2.64 13.58
N GLU A 43 4.73 -2.65 12.90
CA GLU A 43 6.04 -2.42 13.52
C GLU A 43 6.30 -0.94 13.81
N GLY A 44 5.38 -0.06 13.46
CA GLY A 44 5.52 1.38 13.69
C GLY A 44 5.94 2.17 12.46
N ASN A 45 5.96 1.53 11.29
CA ASN A 45 6.33 2.21 10.05
C ASN A 45 5.13 2.94 9.45
N THR A 46 5.41 3.96 8.65
CA THR A 46 4.37 4.74 7.97
C THR A 46 4.65 4.75 6.48
N PRO A 47 3.67 4.38 5.64
CA PRO A 47 3.85 4.46 4.18
C PRO A 47 3.91 5.91 3.72
N GLU A 48 4.55 6.15 2.58
CA GLU A 48 4.56 7.48 2.00
C GLU A 48 3.16 7.85 1.54
N PRO A 49 2.78 9.14 1.63
CA PRO A 49 1.44 9.56 1.21
C PRO A 49 1.27 9.40 -0.30
N ALA A 50 0.01 9.20 -0.70
CA ALA A 50 -0.32 9.09 -2.11
C ALA A 50 -0.09 10.43 -2.81
N ASP A 51 0.43 10.38 -4.02
CA ASP A 51 0.49 11.57 -4.87
C ASP A 51 -0.92 11.86 -5.39
N SER A 52 -1.27 13.12 -5.36
CA SER A 52 -2.57 13.55 -5.86
C SER A 52 -2.56 13.77 -7.37
#